data_7ae6f23ea644f9bb78988a4166dda961
#
_entry.id   7ae6f23ea644f9bb78988a4166dda961
#
_cell.length_a   1.000
_cell.length_b   1.000
_cell.length_c   1.000
_cell.angle_alpha   90.00
_cell.angle_beta   90.00
_cell.angle_gamma   90.00
#
_symmetry.space_group_name_H-M   'P 1'
#
loop_
_entity.id
_entity.type
_entity.pdbx_description
1 polymer ?
#
loop_
_entity_poly.entity_id
_entity_poly.type
_entity_poly.pdbx_seq_one_letter_code
_entity_poly.pdbx_strand_id
1 'polypeptide(L)'
;MSAERLKMSELVARSGVSAGTIKHYLREGLLGNGDEVKRTSRNMAYYPHEFVERIQLIKRLQEERFMPLRVIREVMSADPERAARLIELEDRILDLAIEANETGRVSRAKVREAYDVPRNVLERLEELDILTPTTRGYDGDDVAIIEAISRFRAGGYEEEIGFTVYDTLRYRDALQPLVQEEIGVLLERLAGKVEVERAVEIIASGAEPLRELIGAMHSKLLLAALRAAARVEGRAPLRGPPGGVNAS
;
A
#
# COMPACT_ATOMS: atom_id res chain seq x y z
N MET A 1 20.93 11.13 36.98
CA MET A 1 21.93 10.84 35.93
C MET A 1 21.80 11.92 34.88
N SER A 2 22.88 12.68 34.59
CA SER A 2 22.81 13.77 33.61
C SER A 2 22.69 13.17 32.22
N ALA A 3 21.57 13.36 31.55
CA ALA A 3 21.37 12.88 30.18
C ALA A 3 22.51 13.40 29.29
N GLU A 4 23.16 12.52 28.57
CA GLU A 4 24.24 12.83 27.64
C GLU A 4 23.72 13.83 26.60
N ARG A 5 24.39 14.97 26.42
CA ARG A 5 24.00 16.00 25.49
C ARG A 5 25.03 16.12 24.37
N LEU A 6 24.55 16.26 23.16
CA LEU A 6 25.37 16.31 21.95
C LEU A 6 25.51 17.72 21.42
N LYS A 7 26.68 18.07 20.89
CA LYS A 7 26.86 19.26 20.04
C LYS A 7 26.21 19.02 18.67
N MET A 8 25.96 20.12 17.92
CA MET A 8 25.40 19.99 16.57
C MET A 8 26.25 19.10 15.64
N SER A 9 27.56 19.17 15.73
CA SER A 9 28.47 18.32 14.93
C SER A 9 28.32 16.83 15.25
N GLU A 10 28.13 16.50 16.53
CA GLU A 10 27.94 15.11 16.97
C GLU A 10 26.53 14.61 16.58
N LEU A 11 25.52 15.47 16.68
CA LEU A 11 24.17 15.15 16.26
C LEU A 11 24.09 14.89 14.74
N VAL A 12 24.77 15.69 13.93
CA VAL A 12 24.93 15.49 12.48
C VAL A 12 25.60 14.15 12.18
N ALA A 13 26.74 13.88 12.85
CA ALA A 13 27.52 12.67 12.63
C ALA A 13 26.73 11.39 12.99
N ARG A 14 25.96 11.41 14.09
CA ARG A 14 25.18 10.26 14.56
C ARG A 14 23.85 10.07 13.82
N SER A 15 23.19 11.16 13.44
CA SER A 15 21.87 11.09 12.74
C SER A 15 21.99 10.91 11.23
N GLY A 16 23.16 11.21 10.64
CA GLY A 16 23.36 11.19 9.19
C GLY A 16 22.58 12.27 8.44
N VAL A 17 22.19 13.36 9.13
CA VAL A 17 21.40 14.47 8.57
C VAL A 17 22.13 15.78 8.73
N SER A 18 22.04 16.67 7.73
CA SER A 18 22.75 17.95 7.73
C SER A 18 22.28 18.87 8.87
N ALA A 19 23.19 19.75 9.36
CA ALA A 19 22.85 20.75 10.36
C ALA A 19 21.71 21.70 9.90
N GLY A 20 21.63 21.97 8.60
CA GLY A 20 20.54 22.76 8.00
C GLY A 20 19.19 22.07 8.15
N THR A 21 19.13 20.78 7.85
CA THR A 21 17.94 19.95 7.97
C THR A 21 17.53 19.79 9.43
N ILE A 22 18.47 19.58 10.35
CA ILE A 22 18.17 19.51 11.80
C ILE A 22 17.55 20.82 12.29
N LYS A 23 18.11 21.97 11.87
CA LYS A 23 17.53 23.28 12.20
C LYS A 23 16.14 23.47 11.60
N HIS A 24 15.89 22.91 10.43
CA HIS A 24 14.56 22.91 9.82
C HIS A 24 13.58 22.07 10.65
N TYR A 25 13.94 20.85 11.03
CA TYR A 25 13.12 20.01 11.90
C TYR A 25 12.79 20.67 13.25
N LEU A 26 13.76 21.39 13.83
CA LEU A 26 13.51 22.18 15.06
C LEU A 26 12.49 23.29 14.85
N ARG A 27 12.58 24.02 13.73
CA ARG A 27 11.60 25.09 13.41
C ARG A 27 10.20 24.55 13.14
N GLU A 28 10.12 23.39 12.52
CA GLU A 28 8.85 22.71 12.25
C GLU A 28 8.25 22.02 13.49
N GLY A 29 8.94 22.06 14.66
CA GLY A 29 8.47 21.43 15.88
C GLY A 29 8.55 19.90 15.89
N LEU A 30 9.27 19.30 14.94
CA LEU A 30 9.42 17.85 14.82
C LEU A 30 10.29 17.24 15.92
N LEU A 31 11.17 18.02 16.51
CA LEU A 31 12.08 17.62 17.61
C LEU A 31 11.63 18.14 18.98
N GLY A 32 10.34 18.44 19.15
CA GLY A 32 9.79 19.02 20.37
C GLY A 32 9.81 20.56 20.35
N ASN A 33 9.40 21.18 21.46
CA ASN A 33 9.22 22.63 21.56
C ASN A 33 10.52 23.44 21.64
N GLY A 34 11.67 22.79 21.46
CA GLY A 34 12.98 23.48 21.55
C GLY A 34 13.46 23.79 22.96
N ASP A 35 12.63 23.64 23.99
CA ASP A 35 12.97 23.88 25.39
C ASP A 35 14.02 22.90 25.93
N GLU A 36 14.13 21.75 25.31
CA GLU A 36 15.12 20.72 25.63
C GLU A 36 16.52 21.07 25.11
N VAL A 37 16.62 22.03 24.18
CA VAL A 37 17.89 22.49 23.63
C VAL A 37 18.57 23.49 24.58
N LYS A 38 19.63 23.08 25.25
CA LYS A 38 20.38 23.97 26.18
C LYS A 38 21.33 24.86 25.39
N ARG A 39 21.02 26.13 25.29
CA ARG A 39 21.90 27.14 24.71
C ARG A 39 22.82 27.72 25.79
N THR A 40 24.14 27.60 25.59
CA THR A 40 25.15 28.14 26.54
C THR A 40 25.77 29.44 26.06
N SER A 41 25.71 29.76 24.77
CA SER A 41 26.12 31.01 24.16
C SER A 41 25.40 31.24 22.84
N ARG A 42 25.64 32.40 22.19
CA ARG A 42 25.05 32.73 20.87
C ARG A 42 25.32 31.68 19.81
N ASN A 43 26.43 30.90 19.90
CA ASN A 43 26.87 29.95 18.91
C ASN A 43 26.98 28.50 19.42
N MET A 44 26.63 28.25 20.70
CA MET A 44 26.73 26.89 21.28
C MET A 44 25.40 26.44 21.84
N ALA A 45 24.90 25.35 21.30
CA ALA A 45 23.73 24.63 21.75
C ALA A 45 24.04 23.15 21.95
N TYR A 46 23.43 22.58 22.96
CA TYR A 46 23.51 21.13 23.27
C TYR A 46 22.15 20.53 23.16
N TYR A 47 22.08 19.38 22.47
CA TYR A 47 20.88 18.67 22.09
C TYR A 47 20.75 17.37 22.89
N PRO A 48 19.55 16.94 23.27
CA PRO A 48 19.32 15.64 23.87
C PRO A 48 19.84 14.51 22.97
N HIS A 49 20.33 13.42 23.57
CA HIS A 49 20.78 12.25 22.83
C HIS A 49 19.63 11.59 22.04
N GLU A 50 18.43 11.63 22.61
CA GLU A 50 17.19 11.10 22.03
C GLU A 50 16.84 11.76 20.66
N PHE A 51 17.40 12.95 20.38
CA PHE A 51 17.21 13.59 19.06
C PHE A 51 17.84 12.80 17.92
N VAL A 52 18.83 11.94 18.16
CA VAL A 52 19.43 11.09 17.13
C VAL A 52 18.38 10.15 16.57
N GLU A 53 17.76 9.37 17.43
CA GLU A 53 16.71 8.39 17.05
C GLU A 53 15.51 9.10 16.42
N ARG A 54 15.09 10.23 17.01
CA ARG A 54 13.97 11.02 16.50
C ARG A 54 14.22 11.59 15.11
N ILE A 55 15.44 12.07 14.82
CA ILE A 55 15.85 12.55 13.51
C ILE A 55 15.90 11.40 12.50
N GLN A 56 16.45 10.27 12.89
CA GLN A 56 16.50 9.07 12.03
C GLN A 56 15.09 8.59 11.68
N LEU A 57 14.17 8.60 12.64
CA LEU A 57 12.77 8.26 12.43
C LEU A 57 12.10 9.23 11.45
N ILE A 58 12.28 10.55 11.64
CA ILE A 58 11.74 11.56 10.72
C ILE A 58 12.29 11.36 9.30
N LYS A 59 13.61 11.11 9.19
CA LYS A 59 14.25 10.85 7.90
C LYS A 59 13.63 9.62 7.21
N ARG A 60 13.46 8.50 7.90
CA ARG A 60 12.83 7.29 7.38
C ARG A 60 11.40 7.57 6.90
N LEU A 61 10.58 8.26 7.69
CA LEU A 61 9.22 8.64 7.31
C LEU A 61 9.17 9.53 6.06
N GLN A 62 10.16 10.40 5.86
CA GLN A 62 10.24 11.25 4.68
C GLN A 62 10.75 10.51 3.44
N GLU A 63 11.87 9.78 3.56
CA GLU A 63 12.60 9.21 2.43
C GLU A 63 12.00 7.89 1.97
N GLU A 64 11.55 7.05 2.91
CA GLU A 64 11.03 5.71 2.62
C GLU A 64 9.50 5.68 2.49
N ARG A 65 8.80 6.61 3.18
CA ARG A 65 7.33 6.66 3.20
C ARG A 65 6.75 7.89 2.50
N PHE A 66 7.59 8.77 1.97
CA PHE A 66 7.18 10.02 1.29
C PHE A 66 6.19 10.86 2.11
N MET A 67 6.24 10.74 3.44
CA MET A 67 5.29 11.38 4.34
C MET A 67 5.57 12.88 4.46
N PRO A 68 4.58 13.76 4.27
CA PRO A 68 4.75 15.19 4.45
C PRO A 68 5.13 15.57 5.91
N LEU A 69 6.02 16.53 6.08
CA LEU A 69 6.49 16.97 7.42
C LEU A 69 5.34 17.32 8.38
N ARG A 70 4.23 17.84 7.88
CA ARG A 70 3.06 18.16 8.71
C ARG A 70 2.47 16.90 9.33
N VAL A 71 2.34 15.84 8.55
CA VAL A 71 1.80 14.54 9.01
C VAL A 71 2.78 13.90 10.00
N ILE A 72 4.09 13.92 9.68
CA ILE A 72 5.14 13.44 10.59
C ILE A 72 5.05 14.18 11.93
N ARG A 73 4.88 15.49 11.92
CA ARG A 73 4.74 16.28 13.15
C ARG A 73 3.52 15.84 13.98
N GLU A 74 2.37 15.64 13.35
CA GLU A 74 1.16 15.18 14.04
C GLU A 74 1.38 13.81 14.71
N VAL A 75 1.97 12.87 13.98
CA VAL A 75 2.31 11.53 14.48
C VAL A 75 3.33 11.61 15.63
N MET A 76 4.42 12.36 15.46
CA MET A 76 5.50 12.50 16.46
C MET A 76 5.08 13.27 17.71
N SER A 77 4.11 14.20 17.58
CA SER A 77 3.62 14.97 18.73
C SER A 77 2.61 14.17 19.55
N ALA A 78 1.88 13.26 18.91
CA ALA A 78 0.89 12.44 19.60
C ALA A 78 1.57 11.34 20.44
N ASP A 79 2.49 10.58 19.85
CA ASP A 79 3.16 9.45 20.49
C ASP A 79 4.39 8.99 19.65
N PRO A 80 5.63 9.38 20.03
CA PRO A 80 6.83 8.96 19.29
C PRO A 80 7.06 7.43 19.30
N GLU A 81 6.68 6.74 20.38
CA GLU A 81 6.79 5.28 20.44
C GLU A 81 5.79 4.61 19.51
N ARG A 82 4.60 5.19 19.35
CA ARG A 82 3.62 4.71 18.37
C ARG A 82 4.13 4.87 16.94
N ALA A 83 4.85 5.97 16.65
CA ALA A 83 5.47 6.19 15.34
C ALA A 83 6.52 5.10 15.03
N ALA A 84 7.35 4.75 16.01
CA ALA A 84 8.34 3.70 15.87
C ALA A 84 7.68 2.32 15.62
N ARG A 85 6.64 1.99 16.40
CA ARG A 85 5.86 0.74 16.21
C ARG A 85 5.13 0.68 14.86
N LEU A 86 4.70 1.82 14.33
CA LEU A 86 4.12 1.88 12.98
C LEU A 86 5.13 1.43 11.93
N ILE A 87 6.34 1.98 11.98
CA ILE A 87 7.41 1.63 11.03
C ILE A 87 7.78 0.16 11.16
N GLU A 88 7.95 -0.33 12.37
CA GLU A 88 8.26 -1.74 12.63
C GLU A 88 7.19 -2.67 12.06
N LEU A 89 5.92 -2.33 12.24
CA LEU A 89 4.79 -3.08 11.67
C LEU A 89 4.81 -3.07 10.13
N GLU A 90 5.04 -1.90 9.52
CA GLU A 90 5.13 -1.80 8.07
C GLU A 90 6.32 -2.58 7.51
N ASP A 91 7.51 -2.47 8.12
CA ASP A 91 8.70 -3.21 7.71
C ASP A 91 8.44 -4.72 7.79
N ARG A 92 7.78 -5.19 8.85
CA ARG A 92 7.45 -6.61 9.02
C ARG A 92 6.42 -7.11 7.99
N ILE A 93 5.42 -6.28 7.66
CA ILE A 93 4.45 -6.60 6.59
C ILE A 93 5.16 -6.71 5.25
N LEU A 94 6.08 -5.77 4.94
CA LEU A 94 6.86 -5.80 3.71
C LEU A 94 7.75 -7.05 3.62
N ASP A 95 8.45 -7.41 4.68
CA ASP A 95 9.27 -8.61 4.73
C ASP A 95 8.45 -9.86 4.40
N LEU A 96 7.28 -9.99 5.01
CA LEU A 96 6.38 -11.12 4.76
C LEU A 96 5.80 -11.13 3.35
N ALA A 97 5.47 -9.96 2.81
CA ALA A 97 5.00 -9.84 1.43
C ALA A 97 6.11 -10.24 0.44
N ILE A 98 7.36 -9.84 0.71
CA ILE A 98 8.53 -10.23 -0.09
C ILE A 98 8.75 -11.75 0.00
N GLU A 99 8.74 -12.32 1.21
CA GLU A 99 8.91 -13.77 1.41
C GLU A 99 7.81 -14.58 0.72
N ALA A 100 6.55 -14.15 0.82
CA ALA A 100 5.41 -14.78 0.16
C ALA A 100 5.52 -14.72 -1.37
N ASN A 101 5.96 -13.58 -1.91
CA ASN A 101 6.13 -13.38 -3.35
C ASN A 101 7.39 -14.08 -3.92
N GLU A 102 8.37 -14.39 -3.08
CA GLU A 102 9.56 -15.13 -3.49
C GLU A 102 9.31 -16.64 -3.63
N THR A 103 8.39 -17.18 -2.83
CA THR A 103 7.99 -18.60 -2.87
C THR A 103 6.88 -18.79 -3.91
N GLY A 104 7.13 -19.64 -4.91
CA GLY A 104 6.08 -20.05 -5.86
C GLY A 104 6.03 -19.27 -7.18
N ARG A 105 7.06 -18.50 -7.54
CA ARG A 105 7.11 -17.81 -8.82
C ARG A 105 7.03 -18.77 -10.02
N VAL A 106 6.25 -18.39 -11.01
CA VAL A 106 6.04 -19.15 -12.24
C VAL A 106 6.84 -18.51 -13.37
N SER A 107 7.70 -19.29 -14.04
CA SER A 107 8.51 -18.75 -15.12
C SER A 107 7.66 -18.27 -16.31
N ARG A 108 8.16 -17.25 -17.02
CA ARG A 108 7.51 -16.73 -18.23
C ARG A 108 7.18 -17.82 -19.26
N ALA A 109 8.02 -18.86 -19.34
CA ALA A 109 7.81 -19.99 -20.26
C ALA A 109 6.58 -20.79 -19.84
N LYS A 110 6.47 -21.16 -18.55
CA LYS A 110 5.31 -21.90 -18.02
C LYS A 110 4.01 -21.11 -18.16
N VAL A 111 4.03 -19.81 -17.90
CA VAL A 111 2.84 -18.95 -18.06
C VAL A 111 2.35 -18.97 -19.52
N ARG A 112 3.26 -18.85 -20.48
CA ARG A 112 2.89 -18.90 -21.92
C ARG A 112 2.39 -20.26 -22.38
N GLU A 113 2.81 -21.33 -21.73
CA GLU A 113 2.31 -22.67 -21.98
C GLU A 113 0.91 -22.90 -21.37
N ALA A 114 0.69 -22.34 -20.17
CA ALA A 114 -0.54 -22.58 -19.41
C ALA A 114 -1.71 -21.67 -19.82
N TYR A 115 -1.43 -20.45 -20.29
CA TYR A 115 -2.45 -19.44 -20.55
C TYR A 115 -2.37 -18.91 -21.99
N ASP A 116 -3.53 -18.86 -22.66
CA ASP A 116 -3.65 -18.29 -24.01
C ASP A 116 -3.69 -16.76 -23.96
N VAL A 117 -2.52 -16.15 -23.66
CA VAL A 117 -2.33 -14.72 -23.68
C VAL A 117 -1.16 -14.38 -24.60
N PRO A 118 -1.37 -13.58 -25.66
CA PRO A 118 -0.32 -13.21 -26.60
C PRO A 118 0.86 -12.52 -25.89
N ARG A 119 2.06 -12.76 -26.40
CA ARG A 119 3.29 -12.22 -25.81
C ARG A 119 3.29 -10.68 -25.73
N ASN A 120 2.83 -10.02 -26.79
CA ASN A 120 2.73 -8.55 -26.82
C ASN A 120 1.74 -7.99 -25.77
N VAL A 121 0.71 -8.75 -25.42
CA VAL A 121 -0.24 -8.42 -24.35
C VAL A 121 0.46 -8.50 -22.99
N LEU A 122 1.21 -9.56 -22.72
CA LEU A 122 1.98 -9.71 -21.48
C LEU A 122 3.02 -8.59 -21.35
N GLU A 123 3.81 -8.34 -22.40
CA GLU A 123 4.82 -7.27 -22.43
C GLU A 123 4.17 -5.90 -22.16
N ARG A 124 3.01 -5.65 -22.74
CA ARG A 124 2.30 -4.38 -22.52
C ARG A 124 1.76 -4.24 -21.10
N LEU A 125 1.29 -5.31 -20.49
CA LEU A 125 0.86 -5.31 -19.08
C LEU A 125 2.04 -5.07 -18.12
N GLU A 126 3.24 -5.60 -18.46
CA GLU A 126 4.48 -5.29 -17.74
C GLU A 126 4.86 -3.80 -17.88
N GLU A 127 4.80 -3.23 -19.08
CA GLU A 127 5.07 -1.80 -19.34
C GLU A 127 4.09 -0.85 -18.61
N LEU A 128 2.88 -1.32 -18.35
CA LEU A 128 1.84 -0.58 -17.65
C LEU A 128 1.87 -0.78 -16.13
N ASP A 129 2.87 -1.49 -15.60
CA ASP A 129 2.97 -1.86 -14.18
C ASP A 129 1.70 -2.58 -13.64
N ILE A 130 1.00 -3.32 -14.51
CA ILE A 130 -0.09 -4.23 -14.12
C ILE A 130 0.48 -5.58 -13.69
N LEU A 131 1.53 -6.03 -14.38
CA LEU A 131 2.33 -7.19 -14.01
C LEU A 131 3.72 -6.73 -13.59
N THR A 132 4.24 -7.30 -12.52
CA THR A 132 5.54 -6.91 -11.94
C THR A 132 6.50 -8.10 -11.80
N PRO A 133 6.81 -8.80 -12.91
CA PRO A 133 7.69 -9.96 -12.87
C PRO A 133 9.12 -9.60 -12.49
N THR A 134 9.81 -10.53 -11.87
CA THR A 134 11.25 -10.48 -11.68
C THR A 134 11.98 -11.33 -12.73
N THR A 135 13.31 -11.45 -12.58
CA THR A 135 14.12 -12.38 -13.39
C THR A 135 13.69 -13.84 -13.21
N ARG A 136 13.04 -14.18 -12.08
CA ARG A 136 12.52 -15.53 -11.78
C ARG A 136 11.12 -15.78 -12.35
N GLY A 137 10.43 -14.75 -12.84
CA GLY A 137 9.09 -14.84 -13.42
C GLY A 137 8.03 -14.09 -12.62
N TYR A 138 6.79 -14.48 -12.82
CA TYR A 138 5.58 -13.91 -12.24
C TYR A 138 5.31 -14.48 -10.85
N ASP A 139 4.82 -13.68 -9.93
CA ASP A 139 4.30 -14.14 -8.65
C ASP A 139 2.84 -14.64 -8.74
N GLY A 140 2.26 -15.02 -7.60
CA GLY A 140 0.91 -15.57 -7.55
C GLY A 140 -0.16 -14.59 -8.01
N ASP A 141 -0.04 -13.31 -7.68
CA ASP A 141 -1.01 -12.28 -8.05
C ASP A 141 -0.88 -11.93 -9.54
N ASP A 142 0.34 -11.83 -10.07
CA ASP A 142 0.59 -11.70 -11.51
C ASP A 142 -0.07 -12.85 -12.30
N VAL A 143 0.12 -14.09 -11.82
CA VAL A 143 -0.48 -15.28 -12.46
C VAL A 143 -2.01 -15.23 -12.40
N ALA A 144 -2.59 -14.83 -11.29
CA ALA A 144 -4.05 -14.68 -11.17
C ALA A 144 -4.60 -13.61 -12.12
N ILE A 145 -3.89 -12.50 -12.32
CA ILE A 145 -4.25 -11.47 -13.30
C ILE A 145 -4.18 -12.04 -14.72
N ILE A 146 -3.11 -12.76 -15.06
CA ILE A 146 -2.93 -13.37 -16.38
C ILE A 146 -4.03 -14.40 -16.65
N GLU A 147 -4.36 -15.25 -15.67
CA GLU A 147 -5.45 -16.21 -15.78
C GLU A 147 -6.80 -15.51 -16.03
N ALA A 148 -7.08 -14.44 -15.28
CA ALA A 148 -8.30 -13.64 -15.45
C ALA A 148 -8.39 -13.07 -16.87
N ILE A 149 -7.29 -12.50 -17.39
CA ILE A 149 -7.22 -11.97 -18.76
C ILE A 149 -7.42 -13.06 -19.80
N SER A 150 -6.79 -14.23 -19.62
CA SER A 150 -6.99 -15.39 -20.49
C SER A 150 -8.47 -15.80 -20.54
N ARG A 151 -9.14 -15.85 -19.39
CA ARG A 151 -10.58 -16.17 -19.29
C ARG A 151 -11.48 -15.10 -19.92
N PHE A 152 -11.15 -13.81 -19.78
CA PHE A 152 -11.85 -12.73 -20.47
C PHE A 152 -11.78 -12.91 -21.98
N ARG A 153 -10.58 -13.18 -22.52
CA ARG A 153 -10.39 -13.43 -23.96
C ARG A 153 -11.19 -14.65 -24.44
N ALA A 154 -11.10 -15.76 -23.72
CA ALA A 154 -11.90 -16.96 -24.00
C ALA A 154 -13.42 -16.69 -23.94
N GLY A 155 -13.86 -15.71 -23.18
CA GLY A 155 -15.26 -15.25 -23.10
C GLY A 155 -15.65 -14.23 -24.18
N GLY A 156 -14.75 -13.91 -25.12
CA GLY A 156 -15.02 -12.99 -26.23
C GLY A 156 -14.71 -11.52 -25.96
N TYR A 157 -13.95 -11.22 -24.88
CA TYR A 157 -13.44 -9.86 -24.65
C TYR A 157 -12.19 -9.63 -25.49
N GLU A 158 -12.37 -9.21 -26.73
CA GLU A 158 -11.33 -9.09 -27.76
C GLU A 158 -11.20 -7.67 -28.28
N GLU A 159 -10.03 -7.36 -28.88
CA GLU A 159 -9.76 -6.03 -29.47
C GLU A 159 -10.74 -5.68 -30.58
N GLU A 160 -11.26 -6.66 -31.30
CA GLU A 160 -12.26 -6.47 -32.36
C GLU A 160 -13.55 -5.79 -31.88
N ILE A 161 -13.92 -6.03 -30.61
CA ILE A 161 -15.06 -5.36 -29.97
C ILE A 161 -14.65 -4.22 -29.02
N GLY A 162 -13.37 -3.79 -29.10
CA GLY A 162 -12.85 -2.63 -28.43
C GLY A 162 -12.29 -2.87 -27.03
N PHE A 163 -12.16 -4.13 -26.57
CA PHE A 163 -11.46 -4.42 -25.31
C PHE A 163 -9.97 -4.52 -25.51
N THR A 164 -9.23 -3.76 -24.71
CA THR A 164 -7.77 -3.70 -24.78
C THR A 164 -7.13 -3.85 -23.39
N VAL A 165 -5.82 -4.05 -23.36
CA VAL A 165 -5.05 -4.08 -22.10
C VAL A 165 -5.18 -2.78 -21.30
N TYR A 166 -5.46 -1.66 -21.96
CA TYR A 166 -5.65 -0.37 -21.30
C TYR A 166 -6.91 -0.31 -20.43
N ASP A 167 -7.88 -1.21 -20.64
CA ASP A 167 -9.04 -1.30 -19.76
C ASP A 167 -8.67 -1.75 -18.34
N THR A 168 -7.55 -2.45 -18.16
CA THR A 168 -7.03 -2.81 -16.84
C THR A 168 -6.63 -1.58 -16.01
N LEU A 169 -6.23 -0.48 -16.66
CA LEU A 169 -5.86 0.75 -15.97
C LEU A 169 -7.02 1.34 -15.16
N ARG A 170 -8.25 1.19 -15.61
CA ARG A 170 -9.44 1.64 -14.86
C ARG A 170 -9.55 0.95 -13.51
N TYR A 171 -9.24 -0.34 -13.45
CA TYR A 171 -9.26 -1.10 -12.20
C TYR A 171 -8.10 -0.70 -11.29
N ARG A 172 -6.88 -0.59 -11.83
CA ARG A 172 -5.72 -0.11 -11.07
C ARG A 172 -5.96 1.28 -10.49
N ASP A 173 -6.40 2.23 -11.33
CA ASP A 173 -6.59 3.62 -10.93
C ASP A 173 -7.74 3.79 -9.92
N ALA A 174 -8.73 2.89 -9.93
CA ALA A 174 -9.78 2.85 -8.92
C ALA A 174 -9.34 2.17 -7.62
N LEU A 175 -8.56 1.10 -7.70
CA LEU A 175 -8.13 0.32 -6.54
C LEU A 175 -6.95 0.97 -5.80
N GLN A 176 -6.03 1.63 -6.50
CA GLN A 176 -4.84 2.21 -5.90
C GLN A 176 -5.15 3.19 -4.74
N PRO A 177 -6.05 4.19 -4.88
CA PRO A 177 -6.39 5.07 -3.76
C PRO A 177 -7.12 4.33 -2.64
N LEU A 178 -7.96 3.34 -2.97
CA LEU A 178 -8.64 2.51 -1.97
C LEU A 178 -7.64 1.73 -1.12
N VAL A 179 -6.67 1.06 -1.75
CA VAL A 179 -5.62 0.30 -1.04
C VAL A 179 -4.78 1.21 -0.15
N GLN A 180 -4.45 2.43 -0.62
CA GLN A 180 -3.73 3.41 0.20
C GLN A 180 -4.53 3.82 1.45
N GLU A 181 -5.83 4.03 1.30
CA GLU A 181 -6.72 4.34 2.43
C GLU A 181 -6.83 3.14 3.39
N GLU A 182 -7.00 1.93 2.87
CA GLU A 182 -7.09 0.70 3.66
C GLU A 182 -5.84 0.46 4.51
N ILE A 183 -4.65 0.61 3.92
CA ILE A 183 -3.37 0.51 4.64
C ILE A 183 -3.32 1.57 5.75
N GLY A 184 -3.66 2.82 5.45
CA GLY A 184 -3.67 3.89 6.43
C GLY A 184 -4.59 3.58 7.62
N VAL A 185 -5.79 3.07 7.35
CA VAL A 185 -6.77 2.68 8.39
C VAL A 185 -6.28 1.48 9.21
N LEU A 186 -5.70 0.47 8.57
CA LEU A 186 -5.16 -0.71 9.26
C LEU A 186 -4.03 -0.31 10.21
N LEU A 187 -3.07 0.45 9.72
CA LEU A 187 -1.95 0.94 10.51
C LEU A 187 -2.42 1.81 11.69
N GLU A 188 -3.36 2.73 11.47
CA GLU A 188 -3.93 3.57 12.54
C GLU A 188 -4.63 2.73 13.63
N ARG A 189 -5.33 1.67 13.22
CA ARG A 189 -6.09 0.84 14.15
C ARG A 189 -5.24 -0.18 14.89
N LEU A 190 -4.18 -0.70 14.29
CA LEU A 190 -3.37 -1.79 14.85
C LEU A 190 -2.12 -1.29 15.57
N ALA A 191 -1.44 -0.26 15.05
CA ALA A 191 -0.18 0.20 15.62
C ALA A 191 -0.31 0.68 17.06
N GLY A 192 0.47 0.07 17.93
CA GLY A 192 0.51 0.36 19.36
C GLY A 192 -0.73 -0.10 20.15
N LYS A 193 -1.66 -0.83 19.51
CA LYS A 193 -2.82 -1.43 20.20
C LYS A 193 -2.71 -2.94 20.33
N VAL A 194 -1.95 -3.55 19.44
CA VAL A 194 -1.62 -4.98 19.46
C VAL A 194 -0.13 -5.16 19.18
N GLU A 195 0.41 -6.30 19.59
CA GLU A 195 1.79 -6.69 19.25
C GLU A 195 1.95 -6.82 17.72
N VAL A 196 3.19 -6.58 17.22
CA VAL A 196 3.48 -6.53 15.78
C VAL A 196 3.11 -7.84 15.09
N GLU A 197 3.48 -8.97 15.67
CA GLU A 197 3.17 -10.30 15.13
C GLU A 197 1.66 -10.52 15.00
N ARG A 198 0.90 -10.09 16.01
CA ARG A 198 -0.57 -10.21 15.98
C ARG A 198 -1.21 -9.28 14.94
N ALA A 199 -0.67 -8.08 14.77
CA ALA A 199 -1.12 -7.16 13.72
C ALA A 199 -0.92 -7.76 12.32
N VAL A 200 0.24 -8.37 12.10
CA VAL A 200 0.58 -9.07 10.86
C VAL A 200 -0.38 -10.23 10.59
N GLU A 201 -0.66 -11.07 11.59
CA GLU A 201 -1.65 -12.16 11.46
C GLU A 201 -3.04 -11.64 11.06
N ILE A 202 -3.50 -10.55 11.68
CA ILE A 202 -4.77 -9.92 11.36
C ILE A 202 -4.80 -9.46 9.89
N ILE A 203 -3.76 -8.79 9.43
CA ILE A 203 -3.65 -8.31 8.06
C ILE A 203 -3.63 -9.48 7.06
N ALA A 204 -2.79 -10.48 7.32
CA ALA A 204 -2.68 -11.66 6.47
C ALA A 204 -4.01 -12.44 6.38
N SER A 205 -4.71 -12.60 7.51
CA SER A 205 -6.01 -13.30 7.55
C SER A 205 -7.13 -12.52 6.85
N GLY A 206 -6.98 -11.21 6.68
CA GLY A 206 -7.95 -10.35 6.02
C GLY A 206 -7.86 -10.36 4.50
N ALA A 207 -6.75 -10.77 3.92
CA ALA A 207 -6.49 -10.64 2.48
C ALA A 207 -7.51 -11.39 1.61
N GLU A 208 -7.82 -12.66 1.92
CA GLU A 208 -8.77 -13.45 1.15
C GLU A 208 -10.22 -12.97 1.35
N PRO A 209 -10.72 -12.78 2.59
CA PRO A 209 -12.05 -12.22 2.79
C PRO A 209 -12.27 -10.85 2.13
N LEU A 210 -11.24 -10.02 2.04
CA LEU A 210 -11.31 -8.72 1.38
C LEU A 210 -11.47 -8.86 -0.14
N ARG A 211 -10.72 -9.78 -0.78
CA ARG A 211 -10.90 -10.10 -2.20
C ARG A 211 -12.31 -10.56 -2.51
N GLU A 212 -12.86 -11.47 -1.70
CA GLU A 212 -14.23 -11.94 -1.83
C GLU A 212 -15.25 -10.81 -1.68
N LEU A 213 -15.07 -9.94 -0.69
CA LEU A 213 -15.93 -8.79 -0.44
C LEU A 213 -15.93 -7.82 -1.62
N ILE A 214 -14.76 -7.45 -2.15
CA ILE A 214 -14.62 -6.56 -3.32
C ILE A 214 -15.34 -7.18 -4.53
N GLY A 215 -15.12 -8.46 -4.81
CA GLY A 215 -15.77 -9.17 -5.91
C GLY A 215 -17.30 -9.20 -5.77
N ALA A 216 -17.81 -9.47 -4.58
CA ALA A 216 -19.25 -9.48 -4.31
C ALA A 216 -19.86 -8.06 -4.42
N MET A 217 -19.18 -7.04 -3.90
CA MET A 217 -19.61 -5.65 -4.03
C MET A 217 -19.62 -5.18 -5.47
N HIS A 218 -18.57 -5.50 -6.24
CA HIS A 218 -18.50 -5.18 -7.67
C HIS A 218 -19.71 -5.79 -8.42
N SER A 219 -20.00 -7.07 -8.20
CA SER A 219 -21.15 -7.74 -8.84
C SER A 219 -22.49 -7.08 -8.49
N LYS A 220 -22.69 -6.70 -7.22
CA LYS A 220 -23.90 -5.97 -6.79
C LYS A 220 -24.03 -4.60 -7.44
N LEU A 221 -22.93 -3.84 -7.49
CA LEU A 221 -22.91 -2.50 -8.08
C LEU A 221 -23.14 -2.55 -9.59
N LEU A 222 -22.52 -3.50 -10.29
CA LEU A 222 -22.74 -3.72 -11.72
C LEU A 222 -24.22 -4.00 -12.02
N LEU A 223 -24.84 -4.92 -11.28
CA LEU A 223 -26.25 -5.23 -11.48
C LEU A 223 -27.16 -4.04 -11.16
N ALA A 224 -26.84 -3.26 -10.14
CA ALA A 224 -27.59 -2.04 -9.81
C ALA A 224 -27.49 -0.99 -10.93
N ALA A 225 -26.28 -0.79 -11.47
CA ALA A 225 -26.04 0.13 -12.58
C ALA A 225 -26.79 -0.29 -13.85
N LEU A 226 -26.77 -1.58 -14.21
CA LEU A 226 -27.51 -2.11 -15.35
C LEU A 226 -29.03 -1.91 -15.19
N ARG A 227 -29.56 -2.15 -14.00
CA ARG A 227 -31.00 -1.91 -13.70
C ARG A 227 -31.36 -0.42 -13.80
N ALA A 228 -30.47 0.48 -13.34
CA ALA A 228 -30.69 1.92 -13.45
C ALA A 228 -30.69 2.38 -14.92
N ALA A 229 -29.73 1.92 -15.73
CA ALA A 229 -29.66 2.23 -17.15
C ALA A 229 -30.91 1.72 -17.91
N ALA A 230 -31.37 0.50 -17.63
CA ALA A 230 -32.58 -0.05 -18.25
C ALA A 230 -33.85 0.76 -17.94
N ARG A 231 -33.93 1.38 -16.75
CA ARG A 231 -35.05 2.25 -16.37
C ARG A 231 -35.04 3.57 -17.11
N VAL A 232 -33.84 4.15 -17.33
CA VAL A 232 -33.69 5.44 -18.07
C VAL A 232 -34.06 5.25 -19.55
N GLU A 233 -33.74 4.10 -20.15
CA GLU A 233 -34.05 3.79 -21.54
C GLU A 233 -35.51 3.30 -21.76
N GLY A 234 -36.35 3.28 -20.74
CA GLY A 234 -37.75 2.81 -20.84
C GLY A 234 -37.90 1.32 -21.13
N ARG A 235 -36.83 0.54 -20.99
CA ARG A 235 -36.87 -0.93 -21.14
C ARG A 235 -37.45 -1.58 -19.89
N ALA A 236 -38.43 -2.48 -20.07
CA ALA A 236 -38.98 -3.25 -18.95
C ALA A 236 -37.89 -4.05 -18.22
N PRO A 237 -37.94 -4.15 -16.88
CA PRO A 237 -36.93 -4.87 -16.12
C PRO A 237 -36.83 -6.31 -16.60
N LEU A 238 -35.61 -6.80 -16.82
CA LEU A 238 -35.35 -8.21 -17.11
C LEU A 238 -35.98 -9.06 -16.00
N ARG A 239 -37.04 -9.82 -16.34
CA ARG A 239 -37.63 -10.82 -15.44
C ARG A 239 -36.60 -11.91 -15.22
N GLY A 240 -36.33 -12.22 -13.98
CA GLY A 240 -35.56 -13.41 -13.63
C GLY A 240 -36.20 -14.66 -14.23
N PRO A 241 -35.45 -15.75 -14.40
CA PRO A 241 -35.98 -17.01 -14.94
C PRO A 241 -37.22 -17.41 -14.12
N PRO A 242 -38.28 -17.93 -14.78
CA PRO A 242 -39.46 -18.39 -14.08
C PRO A 242 -39.05 -19.50 -13.11
N GLY A 243 -39.34 -19.27 -11.83
CA GLY A 243 -39.11 -20.24 -10.78
C GLY A 243 -39.78 -21.56 -11.17
N GLY A 244 -38.97 -22.62 -11.21
CA GLY A 244 -39.44 -23.98 -11.46
C GLY A 244 -40.50 -24.33 -10.40
N VAL A 245 -41.70 -24.56 -10.87
CA VAL A 245 -42.80 -25.10 -10.05
C VAL A 245 -42.41 -26.54 -9.76
N ASN A 246 -42.07 -26.83 -8.52
CA ASN A 246 -42.07 -28.20 -8.01
C ASN A 246 -43.52 -28.65 -8.00
N ALA A 247 -43.83 -29.61 -8.86
CA ALA A 247 -45.02 -30.43 -8.81
C ALA A 247 -44.68 -31.76 -8.13
N SER A 248 -45.23 -31.96 -6.99
CA SER A 248 -45.65 -33.24 -6.35
C SER A 248 -44.71 -34.43 -6.41
#